data_a7bd51e69f055cdab01df1fc08481c2f
#
_entry.id   a7bd51e69f055cdab01df1fc08481c2f
#
_cell.length_a   1.000
_cell.length_b   1.000
_cell.length_c   1.000
_cell.angle_alpha   90.00
_cell.angle_beta   90.00
_cell.angle_gamma   90.00
#
_symmetry.space_group_name_H-M   'P 1'
#
loop_
_entity.id
_entity.type
_entity.pdbx_description
1 polymer ?
#
loop_
_entity_poly.entity_id
_entity_poly.type
_entity_poly.pdbx_seq_one_letter_code
_entity_poly.pdbx_strand_id
1 'polypeptide(L)'
;YKWTQWIFRELYKKGLAYRKESYQWWCDNDKTVLANEQVENGRCWRCGEEVSKKQMTQWFFKITAYADELLADIDNLDWPEKIKTMQRNWIGKSEGAEVEFEIADNEAKGEKIKVFTTRPDTIFGVTFLTVAPEHELLEKLSTNLTREKIEEYKRESLKKSEIERQENKEKTGIFTGSYAINPANGKRIPIWVSDYVLGGYGEGAVMAVPAHDERDFEFAKKFDLDIIKVIEKPEDMVDDDSCYHGEGVVVNSGEFNGQKSEDVREQILSWLEESGAGRSKTTYKMRDWLISRQRYWGCPIPIAYDKDGKEHLIPEDQLPVMLPTLSDFKPDDS
;
A
#
# COMPACT_ATOMS: atom_id res chain seq x y z
N TYR A 1 -14.29 -25.59 19.42
CA TYR A 1 -13.83 -25.12 18.08
C TYR A 1 -14.89 -25.26 17.00
N LYS A 2 -15.80 -26.26 17.05
CA LYS A 2 -16.72 -26.60 15.96
C LYS A 2 -17.42 -25.39 15.34
N TRP A 3 -18.04 -24.53 16.14
CA TRP A 3 -18.81 -23.40 15.65
C TRP A 3 -17.93 -22.27 15.09
N THR A 4 -16.75 -22.03 15.68
CA THR A 4 -15.78 -21.06 15.15
C THR A 4 -15.25 -21.52 13.79
N GLN A 5 -14.96 -22.80 13.65
CA GLN A 5 -14.55 -23.41 12.38
C GLN A 5 -15.67 -23.39 11.34
N TRP A 6 -16.91 -23.61 11.78
CA TRP A 6 -18.09 -23.51 10.91
C TRP A 6 -18.26 -22.09 10.38
N ILE A 7 -18.11 -21.05 11.22
CA ILE A 7 -18.14 -19.63 10.79
C ILE A 7 -17.05 -19.38 9.75
N PHE A 8 -15.82 -19.82 9.98
CA PHE A 8 -14.74 -19.70 9.01
C PHE A 8 -15.13 -20.35 7.66
N ARG A 9 -15.69 -21.54 7.69
CA ARG A 9 -16.14 -22.24 6.48
C ARG A 9 -17.16 -21.42 5.68
N GLU A 10 -18.15 -20.86 6.36
CA GLU A 10 -19.18 -20.04 5.70
C GLU A 10 -18.60 -18.77 5.11
N LEU A 11 -17.64 -18.13 5.80
CA LEU A 11 -16.90 -16.98 5.26
C LEU A 11 -16.05 -17.39 4.05
N TYR A 12 -15.36 -18.54 4.10
CA TYR A 12 -14.57 -19.05 2.99
C TYR A 12 -15.43 -19.34 1.75
N LYS A 13 -16.57 -20.01 1.90
CA LYS A 13 -17.53 -20.27 0.81
C LYS A 13 -18.05 -19.00 0.14
N LYS A 14 -18.16 -17.91 0.91
CA LYS A 14 -18.59 -16.60 0.42
C LYS A 14 -17.43 -15.76 -0.15
N GLY A 15 -16.20 -16.27 -0.19
CA GLY A 15 -15.03 -15.52 -0.63
C GLY A 15 -14.59 -14.41 0.34
N LEU A 16 -15.08 -14.45 1.59
CA LEU A 16 -14.74 -13.50 2.66
C LEU A 16 -13.56 -13.95 3.52
N ALA A 17 -13.15 -15.21 3.42
CA ALA A 17 -11.89 -15.72 3.95
C ALA A 17 -11.01 -16.15 2.78
N TYR A 18 -9.76 -15.69 2.74
CA TYR A 18 -8.84 -15.96 1.65
C TYR A 18 -7.40 -15.99 2.13
N ARG A 19 -6.51 -16.51 1.31
CA ARG A 19 -5.09 -16.65 1.60
C ARG A 19 -4.29 -15.82 0.60
N LYS A 20 -3.29 -15.08 1.07
CA LYS A 20 -2.36 -14.33 0.23
C LYS A 20 -0.99 -14.20 0.88
N GLU A 21 0.01 -13.96 0.04
CA GLU A 21 1.32 -13.52 0.50
C GLU A 21 1.30 -12.05 0.91
N SER A 22 1.95 -11.74 2.03
CA SER A 22 2.14 -10.37 2.50
C SER A 22 3.32 -10.29 3.46
N TYR A 23 3.92 -9.11 3.56
CA TYR A 23 4.95 -8.85 4.55
C TYR A 23 4.33 -8.74 5.94
N GLN A 24 4.79 -9.58 6.87
CA GLN A 24 4.34 -9.62 8.25
C GLN A 24 5.53 -9.54 9.20
N TRP A 25 5.33 -8.89 10.35
CA TRP A 25 6.31 -8.93 11.42
C TRP A 25 6.50 -10.36 11.91
N TRP A 26 7.74 -10.78 11.97
CA TRP A 26 8.13 -12.12 12.40
C TRP A 26 9.15 -12.06 13.54
N CYS A 27 8.91 -12.81 14.61
CA CYS A 27 9.86 -13.03 15.68
C CYS A 27 10.55 -14.38 15.49
N ASP A 28 11.85 -14.37 15.24
CA ASP A 28 12.62 -15.60 15.04
C ASP A 28 12.76 -16.40 16.33
N ASN A 29 12.74 -15.76 17.49
CA ASN A 29 12.81 -16.46 18.79
C ASN A 29 11.47 -17.11 19.15
N ASP A 30 10.36 -16.39 19.01
CA ASP A 30 9.01 -16.90 19.31
C ASP A 30 8.40 -17.71 18.16
N LYS A 31 9.05 -17.76 16.98
CA LYS A 31 8.61 -18.45 15.75
C LYS A 31 7.15 -18.13 15.39
N THR A 32 6.81 -16.84 15.36
CA THR A 32 5.43 -16.42 15.14
C THR A 32 5.33 -15.06 14.46
N VAL A 33 4.20 -14.87 13.76
CA VAL A 33 3.76 -13.56 13.26
C VAL A 33 3.30 -12.68 14.44
N LEU A 34 3.68 -11.41 14.38
CA LEU A 34 3.28 -10.37 15.32
C LEU A 34 2.34 -9.37 14.66
N ALA A 35 1.38 -8.86 15.43
CA ALA A 35 0.63 -7.66 15.06
C ALA A 35 1.51 -6.41 15.25
N ASN A 36 1.13 -5.28 14.63
CA ASN A 36 1.90 -4.03 14.74
C ASN A 36 2.08 -3.60 16.21
N GLU A 37 1.02 -3.75 17.01
CA GLU A 37 1.01 -3.40 18.43
C GLU A 37 1.91 -4.30 19.30
N GLN A 38 2.40 -5.40 18.74
CA GLN A 38 3.29 -6.36 19.39
C GLN A 38 4.77 -6.13 19.03
N VAL A 39 5.04 -5.06 18.29
CA VAL A 39 6.40 -4.62 17.93
C VAL A 39 6.66 -3.27 18.57
N GLU A 40 7.60 -3.23 19.51
CA GLU A 40 7.99 -2.04 20.24
C GLU A 40 9.44 -1.70 19.90
N ASN A 41 9.69 -0.56 19.28
CA ASN A 41 11.03 -0.14 18.86
C ASN A 41 11.79 -1.20 18.04
N GLY A 42 11.11 -1.87 17.09
CA GLY A 42 11.70 -2.93 16.28
C GLY A 42 11.95 -4.25 17.01
N ARG A 43 11.36 -4.43 18.22
CA ARG A 43 11.54 -5.60 19.05
C ARG A 43 10.22 -6.29 19.39
N CYS A 44 10.27 -7.59 19.59
CA CYS A 44 9.12 -8.38 20.04
C CYS A 44 8.71 -7.97 21.46
N TRP A 45 7.45 -7.60 21.67
CA TRP A 45 6.89 -7.23 22.97
C TRP A 45 7.04 -8.31 24.06
N ARG A 46 7.19 -9.58 23.64
CA ARG A 46 7.23 -10.74 24.53
C ARG A 46 8.65 -11.15 24.91
N CYS A 47 9.55 -11.34 23.94
CA CYS A 47 10.91 -11.84 24.19
C CYS A 47 11.99 -10.75 24.11
N GLY A 48 11.69 -9.56 23.61
CA GLY A 48 12.64 -8.45 23.49
C GLY A 48 13.64 -8.58 22.33
N GLU A 49 13.61 -9.68 21.55
CA GLU A 49 14.50 -9.86 20.40
C GLU A 49 14.09 -8.96 19.22
N GLU A 50 15.04 -8.61 18.38
CA GLU A 50 14.78 -7.86 17.15
C GLU A 50 13.87 -8.65 16.22
N VAL A 51 12.94 -7.94 15.58
CA VAL A 51 12.00 -8.54 14.63
C VAL A 51 12.20 -7.99 13.24
N SER A 52 11.84 -8.78 12.24
CA SER A 52 11.95 -8.38 10.83
C SER A 52 10.64 -8.65 10.10
N LYS A 53 10.39 -7.90 9.01
CA LYS A 53 9.27 -8.23 8.12
C LYS A 53 9.69 -9.36 7.20
N LYS A 54 8.90 -10.45 7.18
CA LYS A 54 9.05 -11.58 6.27
C LYS A 54 7.83 -11.70 5.37
N GLN A 55 8.05 -12.03 4.12
CA GLN A 55 6.97 -12.37 3.19
C GLN A 55 6.46 -13.76 3.51
N MET A 56 5.17 -13.86 3.82
CA MET A 56 4.54 -15.10 4.27
C MET A 56 3.12 -15.20 3.73
N THR A 57 2.71 -16.39 3.35
CA THR A 57 1.32 -16.68 2.98
C THR A 57 0.47 -16.82 4.22
N GLN A 58 -0.57 -16.01 4.36
CA GLN A 58 -1.41 -15.91 5.55
C GLN A 58 -2.90 -15.87 5.20
N TRP A 59 -3.75 -16.18 6.18
CA TRP A 59 -5.21 -16.11 6.07
C TRP A 59 -5.75 -14.76 6.50
N PHE A 60 -6.68 -14.24 5.70
CA PHE A 60 -7.33 -12.95 5.92
C PHE A 60 -8.84 -13.08 5.87
N PHE A 61 -9.54 -12.24 6.66
CA PHE A 61 -10.94 -11.92 6.44
C PHE A 61 -11.07 -10.62 5.65
N LYS A 62 -11.89 -10.66 4.58
CA LYS A 62 -12.13 -9.53 3.68
C LYS A 62 -13.12 -8.55 4.30
N ILE A 63 -12.71 -7.89 5.39
CA ILE A 63 -13.55 -6.90 6.10
C ILE A 63 -13.76 -5.64 5.27
N THR A 64 -12.85 -5.33 4.33
CA THR A 64 -12.99 -4.21 3.39
C THR A 64 -14.21 -4.34 2.47
N ALA A 65 -14.75 -5.56 2.28
CA ALA A 65 -15.97 -5.78 1.52
C ALA A 65 -17.21 -5.08 2.12
N TYR A 66 -17.14 -4.71 3.40
CA TYR A 66 -18.21 -4.03 4.14
C TYR A 66 -17.92 -2.55 4.40
N ALA A 67 -16.85 -2.01 3.82
CA ALA A 67 -16.40 -0.65 4.13
C ALA A 67 -17.46 0.43 3.80
N ASP A 68 -18.10 0.35 2.63
CA ASP A 68 -19.13 1.29 2.22
C ASP A 68 -20.40 1.16 3.07
N GLU A 69 -20.83 -0.07 3.38
CA GLU A 69 -21.98 -0.33 4.25
C GLU A 69 -21.74 0.22 5.66
N LEU A 70 -20.55 -0.02 6.22
CA LEU A 70 -20.15 0.53 7.52
C LEU A 70 -20.15 2.06 7.52
N LEU A 71 -19.65 2.70 6.45
CA LEU A 71 -19.67 4.17 6.33
C LEU A 71 -21.09 4.72 6.27
N ALA A 72 -21.97 4.10 5.49
CA ALA A 72 -23.37 4.52 5.38
C ALA A 72 -24.12 4.37 6.71
N ASP A 73 -23.84 3.32 7.47
CA ASP A 73 -24.51 3.03 8.72
C ASP A 73 -24.03 3.91 9.89
N ILE A 74 -22.82 4.49 9.83
CA ILE A 74 -22.30 5.38 10.88
C ILE A 74 -23.25 6.55 11.15
N ASP A 75 -23.88 7.11 10.12
CA ASP A 75 -24.75 8.27 10.23
C ASP A 75 -26.06 7.95 10.99
N ASN A 76 -26.49 6.70 10.92
CA ASN A 76 -27.71 6.21 11.59
C ASN A 76 -27.51 5.86 13.07
N LEU A 77 -26.26 5.89 13.57
CA LEU A 77 -25.94 5.55 14.96
C LEU A 77 -26.13 6.77 15.89
N ASP A 78 -26.69 6.53 17.06
CA ASP A 78 -26.73 7.53 18.15
C ASP A 78 -25.40 7.58 18.91
N TRP A 79 -24.35 7.96 18.18
CA TRP A 79 -22.98 8.08 18.71
C TRP A 79 -22.52 9.55 18.70
N PRO A 80 -21.65 9.93 19.66
CA PRO A 80 -21.01 11.25 19.61
C PRO A 80 -20.27 11.47 18.30
N GLU A 81 -20.37 12.68 17.73
CA GLU A 81 -19.77 12.99 16.41
C GLU A 81 -18.26 12.73 16.36
N LYS A 82 -17.57 12.97 17.48
CA LYS A 82 -16.14 12.63 17.60
C LYS A 82 -15.86 11.15 17.29
N ILE A 83 -16.71 10.25 17.78
CA ILE A 83 -16.56 8.81 17.55
C ILE A 83 -16.87 8.46 16.10
N LYS A 84 -17.94 9.04 15.54
CA LYS A 84 -18.28 8.86 14.11
C LYS A 84 -17.13 9.30 13.22
N THR A 85 -16.54 10.47 13.49
CA THR A 85 -15.36 10.97 12.75
C THR A 85 -14.16 10.03 12.88
N MET A 86 -13.88 9.49 14.06
CA MET A 86 -12.81 8.52 14.25
C MET A 86 -13.05 7.24 13.42
N GLN A 87 -14.30 6.76 13.36
CA GLN A 87 -14.64 5.57 12.55
C GLN A 87 -14.51 5.86 11.05
N ARG A 88 -15.01 7.00 10.57
CA ARG A 88 -14.85 7.42 9.16
C ARG A 88 -13.36 7.52 8.78
N ASN A 89 -12.54 8.11 9.64
CA ASN A 89 -11.08 8.24 9.42
C ASN A 89 -10.36 6.88 9.46
N TRP A 90 -10.83 5.94 10.29
CA TRP A 90 -10.30 4.59 10.36
C TRP A 90 -10.60 3.80 9.07
N ILE A 91 -11.85 3.87 8.58
CA ILE A 91 -12.23 3.26 7.29
C ILE A 91 -11.48 3.97 6.17
N GLY A 92 -11.46 5.30 6.18
CA GLY A 92 -10.63 6.15 5.31
C GLY A 92 -10.88 5.89 3.84
N LYS A 93 -12.14 5.99 3.40
CA LYS A 93 -12.51 5.93 1.99
C LYS A 93 -11.83 7.07 1.22
N SER A 94 -11.22 6.73 0.09
CA SER A 94 -10.64 7.70 -0.85
C SER A 94 -11.06 7.33 -2.27
N GLU A 95 -11.59 8.29 -3.00
CA GLU A 95 -11.99 8.17 -4.40
C GLU A 95 -10.98 8.92 -5.26
N GLY A 96 -10.60 8.32 -6.38
CA GLY A 96 -9.57 8.89 -7.26
C GLY A 96 -9.34 8.05 -8.50
N ALA A 97 -8.14 8.10 -9.03
CA ALA A 97 -7.70 7.38 -10.22
C ALA A 97 -6.60 6.36 -9.88
N GLU A 98 -6.70 5.18 -10.48
CA GLU A 98 -5.56 4.28 -10.68
C GLU A 98 -4.94 4.62 -12.03
N VAL A 99 -3.67 4.97 -12.05
CA VAL A 99 -2.91 5.33 -13.25
C VAL A 99 -1.82 4.31 -13.49
N GLU A 100 -1.63 3.91 -14.74
CA GLU A 100 -0.63 2.94 -15.15
C GLU A 100 0.52 3.63 -15.87
N PHE A 101 1.73 3.48 -15.35
CA PHE A 101 2.98 3.99 -15.92
C PHE A 101 3.76 2.83 -16.53
N GLU A 102 3.96 2.84 -17.86
CA GLU A 102 4.75 1.83 -18.54
C GLU A 102 6.24 2.02 -18.26
N ILE A 103 6.92 0.93 -17.91
CA ILE A 103 8.36 0.92 -17.66
C ILE A 103 9.09 0.94 -19.01
N ALA A 104 9.99 1.91 -19.17
CA ALA A 104 10.64 2.21 -20.44
C ALA A 104 11.84 1.31 -20.77
N ASP A 105 12.45 0.69 -19.76
CA ASP A 105 13.75 0.02 -19.86
C ASP A 105 13.98 -1.09 -18.83
N ASN A 106 15.16 -1.71 -18.88
CA ASN A 106 15.61 -2.80 -18.03
C ASN A 106 14.78 -4.10 -18.15
N GLU A 107 14.90 -4.98 -17.18
CA GLU A 107 14.24 -6.29 -17.18
C GLU A 107 12.70 -6.19 -17.10
N ALA A 108 12.20 -5.06 -16.57
CA ALA A 108 10.77 -4.80 -16.42
C ALA A 108 10.16 -4.02 -17.60
N LYS A 109 10.90 -3.81 -18.70
CA LYS A 109 10.41 -3.04 -19.86
C LYS A 109 9.07 -3.57 -20.37
N GLY A 110 8.10 -2.65 -20.51
CA GLY A 110 6.73 -2.95 -20.95
C GLY A 110 5.81 -3.43 -19.81
N GLU A 111 6.34 -3.74 -18.63
CA GLU A 111 5.51 -3.91 -17.44
C GLU A 111 4.99 -2.55 -16.96
N LYS A 112 3.94 -2.54 -16.14
CA LYS A 112 3.29 -1.31 -15.70
C LYS A 112 3.38 -1.17 -14.19
N ILE A 113 3.75 0.02 -13.73
CA ILE A 113 3.60 0.43 -12.34
C ILE A 113 2.25 1.11 -12.20
N LYS A 114 1.43 0.60 -11.28
CA LYS A 114 0.14 1.19 -10.93
C LYS A 114 0.31 2.13 -9.75
N VAL A 115 -0.31 3.29 -9.82
CA VAL A 115 -0.38 4.24 -8.72
C VAL A 115 -1.82 4.67 -8.47
N PHE A 116 -2.16 4.93 -7.24
CA PHE A 116 -3.44 5.54 -6.87
C PHE A 116 -3.24 7.00 -6.50
N THR A 117 -4.07 7.88 -7.04
CA THR A 117 -4.06 9.31 -6.70
C THR A 117 -5.47 9.85 -6.52
N THR A 118 -5.66 10.73 -5.53
CA THR A 118 -6.87 11.55 -5.37
C THR A 118 -6.81 12.85 -6.18
N ARG A 119 -5.64 13.15 -6.79
CA ARG A 119 -5.36 14.36 -7.54
C ARG A 119 -4.94 14.03 -8.99
N PRO A 120 -5.82 13.42 -9.81
CA PRO A 120 -5.50 13.14 -11.22
C PRO A 120 -5.21 14.42 -12.01
N ASP A 121 -5.76 15.56 -11.59
CA ASP A 121 -5.51 16.90 -12.14
C ASP A 121 -4.03 17.30 -12.13
N THR A 122 -3.20 16.66 -11.34
CA THR A 122 -1.75 16.98 -11.26
C THR A 122 -0.85 16.07 -12.08
N ILE A 123 -1.40 15.12 -12.86
CA ILE A 123 -0.63 14.10 -13.60
C ILE A 123 0.44 14.66 -14.55
N PHE A 124 0.19 15.81 -15.15
CA PHE A 124 1.15 16.47 -16.04
C PHE A 124 2.39 16.99 -15.30
N GLY A 125 2.29 17.21 -13.98
CA GLY A 125 3.37 17.64 -13.10
C GLY A 125 4.17 16.48 -12.48
N VAL A 126 3.88 15.23 -12.87
CA VAL A 126 4.65 14.07 -12.38
C VAL A 126 6.03 14.07 -12.99
N THR A 127 7.05 14.16 -12.14
CA THR A 127 8.46 14.23 -12.54
C THR A 127 9.27 13.00 -12.18
N PHE A 128 8.78 12.16 -11.26
CA PHE A 128 9.35 10.87 -10.94
C PHE A 128 8.29 9.92 -10.35
N LEU A 129 8.59 8.63 -10.33
CA LEU A 129 7.85 7.63 -9.56
C LEU A 129 8.67 7.20 -8.36
N THR A 130 7.97 6.86 -7.28
CA THR A 130 8.60 6.24 -6.12
C THR A 130 7.88 4.94 -5.77
N VAL A 131 8.64 3.86 -5.64
CA VAL A 131 8.13 2.55 -5.21
C VAL A 131 8.56 2.25 -3.77
N ALA A 132 7.76 1.48 -3.07
CA ALA A 132 8.08 0.99 -1.74
C ALA A 132 9.24 -0.02 -1.79
N PRO A 133 10.03 -0.16 -0.72
CA PRO A 133 11.05 -1.21 -0.61
C PRO A 133 10.50 -2.64 -0.73
N GLU A 134 9.20 -2.82 -0.47
CA GLU A 134 8.46 -4.08 -0.58
C GLU A 134 7.87 -4.34 -1.98
N HIS A 135 8.01 -3.40 -2.92
CA HIS A 135 7.36 -3.50 -4.22
C HIS A 135 7.85 -4.69 -5.03
N GLU A 136 6.92 -5.44 -5.64
CA GLU A 136 7.21 -6.70 -6.35
C GLU A 136 8.13 -6.54 -7.56
N LEU A 137 8.07 -5.40 -8.24
CA LEU A 137 8.91 -5.12 -9.40
C LEU A 137 10.30 -4.58 -9.03
N LEU A 138 10.60 -4.33 -7.75
CA LEU A 138 11.84 -3.64 -7.35
C LEU A 138 13.11 -4.34 -7.84
N GLU A 139 13.13 -5.66 -7.83
CA GLU A 139 14.26 -6.44 -8.32
C GLU A 139 14.50 -6.25 -9.83
N LYS A 140 13.43 -6.28 -10.64
CA LYS A 140 13.47 -6.07 -12.09
C LYS A 140 13.75 -4.61 -12.47
N LEU A 141 13.40 -3.65 -11.62
CA LEU A 141 13.71 -2.23 -11.78
C LEU A 141 15.19 -1.93 -11.49
N SER A 142 15.84 -2.77 -10.71
CA SER A 142 17.23 -2.59 -10.28
C SER A 142 18.20 -2.99 -11.38
N THR A 143 19.17 -2.13 -11.67
CA THR A 143 20.30 -2.46 -12.57
C THR A 143 21.42 -3.18 -11.82
N ASN A 144 22.36 -3.77 -12.53
CA ASN A 144 23.56 -4.38 -11.91
C ASN A 144 24.35 -3.37 -11.05
N LEU A 145 24.28 -2.07 -11.37
CA LEU A 145 24.99 -1.02 -10.64
C LEU A 145 24.27 -0.58 -9.37
N THR A 146 22.96 -0.77 -9.30
CA THR A 146 22.10 -0.28 -8.19
C THR A 146 21.62 -1.39 -7.28
N ARG A 147 21.61 -2.64 -7.74
CA ARG A 147 21.01 -3.82 -7.06
C ARG A 147 21.51 -3.98 -5.62
N GLU A 148 22.82 -3.99 -5.40
CA GLU A 148 23.38 -4.18 -4.06
C GLU A 148 22.96 -3.08 -3.09
N LYS A 149 23.00 -1.82 -3.52
CA LYS A 149 22.56 -0.68 -2.70
C LYS A 149 21.06 -0.72 -2.41
N ILE A 150 20.25 -1.15 -3.38
CA ILE A 150 18.80 -1.27 -3.22
C ILE A 150 18.45 -2.39 -2.23
N GLU A 151 19.12 -3.54 -2.31
CA GLU A 151 18.92 -4.64 -1.37
C GLU A 151 19.34 -4.25 0.07
N GLU A 152 20.42 -3.51 0.23
CA GLU A 152 20.80 -2.97 1.52
C GLU A 152 19.75 -1.98 2.04
N TYR A 153 19.31 -1.03 1.20
CA TYR A 153 18.27 -0.05 1.54
C TYR A 153 16.95 -0.73 1.92
N LYS A 154 16.52 -1.74 1.15
CA LYS A 154 15.34 -2.56 1.44
C LYS A 154 15.44 -3.20 2.82
N ARG A 155 16.56 -3.86 3.10
CA ARG A 155 16.80 -4.52 4.39
C ARG A 155 16.72 -3.54 5.57
N GLU A 156 17.34 -2.36 5.45
CA GLU A 156 17.29 -1.35 6.50
C GLU A 156 15.89 -0.72 6.65
N SER A 157 15.19 -0.47 5.53
CA SER A 157 13.83 0.05 5.54
C SER A 157 12.82 -0.90 6.18
N LEU A 158 12.98 -2.22 5.97
CA LEU A 158 12.10 -3.25 6.53
C LEU A 158 12.25 -3.45 8.05
N LYS A 159 13.31 -2.92 8.65
CA LYS A 159 13.47 -2.90 10.12
C LYS A 159 12.61 -1.82 10.78
N LYS A 160 12.25 -0.77 10.05
CA LYS A 160 11.45 0.36 10.54
C LYS A 160 9.95 0.02 10.51
N SER A 161 9.22 0.48 11.51
CA SER A 161 7.76 0.44 11.49
C SER A 161 7.20 1.42 10.44
N GLU A 162 5.94 1.22 10.03
CA GLU A 162 5.28 2.15 9.10
C GLU A 162 5.15 3.56 9.68
N ILE A 163 4.96 3.67 11.01
CA ILE A 163 4.89 4.96 11.72
C ILE A 163 6.25 5.67 11.65
N GLU A 164 7.33 4.98 12.01
CA GLU A 164 8.70 5.54 11.93
C GLU A 164 9.05 6.00 10.52
N ARG A 165 8.63 5.25 9.49
CA ARG A 165 8.85 5.61 8.08
C ARG A 165 8.06 6.87 7.68
N GLN A 166 6.83 7.03 8.18
CA GLN A 166 5.97 8.20 7.89
C GLN A 166 6.42 9.45 8.64
N GLU A 167 6.87 9.31 9.89
CA GLU A 167 7.30 10.42 10.74
C GLU A 167 8.73 10.89 10.44
N ASN A 168 9.50 10.11 9.67
CA ASN A 168 10.87 10.46 9.31
C ASN A 168 10.90 11.74 8.46
N LYS A 169 11.47 12.81 9.03
CA LYS A 169 11.63 14.09 8.34
C LYS A 169 12.68 14.02 7.24
N GLU A 170 13.70 13.18 7.41
CA GLU A 170 14.74 13.04 6.39
C GLU A 170 14.28 12.12 5.27
N LYS A 171 14.08 12.68 4.07
CA LYS A 171 13.75 11.90 2.88
C LYS A 171 14.96 11.11 2.42
N THR A 172 14.81 9.79 2.31
CA THR A 172 15.83 8.87 1.81
C THR A 172 15.31 8.11 0.61
N GLY A 173 16.20 7.73 -0.30
CA GLY A 173 15.83 6.94 -1.47
C GLY A 173 17.03 6.64 -2.34
N ILE A 174 16.84 5.69 -3.26
CA ILE A 174 17.86 5.27 -4.24
C ILE A 174 17.21 5.25 -5.62
N PHE A 175 17.86 5.86 -6.60
CA PHE A 175 17.48 5.71 -8.00
C PHE A 175 17.65 4.26 -8.44
N THR A 176 16.59 3.66 -8.99
CA THR A 176 16.61 2.23 -9.38
C THR A 176 17.49 1.97 -10.61
N GLY A 177 17.73 2.98 -11.43
CA GLY A 177 18.35 2.86 -12.74
C GLY A 177 17.33 2.68 -13.87
N SER A 178 16.04 2.62 -13.54
CA SER A 178 14.92 2.46 -14.48
C SER A 178 14.11 3.74 -14.59
N TYR A 179 13.41 3.85 -15.74
CA TYR A 179 12.51 4.96 -16.05
C TYR A 179 11.12 4.44 -16.42
N ALA A 180 10.11 5.24 -16.18
CA ALA A 180 8.75 5.03 -16.65
C ALA A 180 8.35 6.13 -17.65
N ILE A 181 7.29 5.89 -18.42
CA ILE A 181 6.68 6.88 -19.31
C ILE A 181 5.48 7.50 -18.59
N ASN A 182 5.48 8.82 -18.44
CA ASN A 182 4.31 9.54 -17.97
C ASN A 182 3.23 9.50 -19.08
N PRO A 183 2.06 8.86 -18.85
CA PRO A 183 1.05 8.72 -19.90
C PRO A 183 0.44 10.05 -20.34
N ALA A 184 0.51 11.10 -19.51
CA ALA A 184 -0.08 12.41 -19.81
C ALA A 184 0.71 13.21 -20.86
N ASN A 185 2.03 13.03 -20.91
CA ASN A 185 2.90 13.87 -21.78
C ASN A 185 4.00 13.08 -22.51
N GLY A 186 4.06 11.75 -22.33
CA GLY A 186 5.06 10.89 -22.97
C GLY A 186 6.49 11.05 -22.46
N LYS A 187 6.72 11.84 -21.42
CA LYS A 187 8.07 12.05 -20.87
C LYS A 187 8.57 10.84 -20.13
N ARG A 188 9.86 10.57 -20.26
CA ARG A 188 10.57 9.59 -19.39
C ARG A 188 10.84 10.22 -18.04
N ILE A 189 10.41 9.55 -16.99
CA ILE A 189 10.59 9.96 -15.59
C ILE A 189 11.32 8.87 -14.82
N PRO A 190 12.27 9.22 -13.92
CA PRO A 190 13.03 8.23 -13.17
C PRO A 190 12.18 7.53 -12.12
N ILE A 191 12.51 6.27 -11.86
CA ILE A 191 11.87 5.45 -10.82
C ILE A 191 12.83 5.34 -9.64
N TRP A 192 12.37 5.73 -8.45
CA TRP A 192 13.11 5.67 -7.20
C TRP A 192 12.50 4.64 -6.25
N VAL A 193 13.30 4.08 -5.36
CA VAL A 193 12.81 3.38 -4.17
C VAL A 193 12.98 4.28 -2.97
N SER A 194 11.93 4.39 -2.14
CA SER A 194 12.00 5.18 -0.91
C SER A 194 11.13 4.60 0.20
N ASP A 195 11.57 4.78 1.44
CA ASP A 195 10.90 4.26 2.64
C ASP A 195 9.67 5.09 3.07
N TYR A 196 9.45 6.29 2.52
CA TYR A 196 8.22 7.04 2.78
C TYR A 196 6.99 6.47 2.05
N VAL A 197 7.21 5.61 1.03
CA VAL A 197 6.15 4.87 0.35
C VAL A 197 5.93 3.53 1.04
N LEU A 198 4.69 3.21 1.38
CA LEU A 198 4.35 1.98 2.10
C LEU A 198 3.82 0.91 1.14
N GLY A 199 4.43 -0.26 1.13
CA GLY A 199 4.00 -1.39 0.29
C GLY A 199 2.63 -1.98 0.65
N GLY A 200 2.16 -1.74 1.87
CA GLY A 200 0.84 -2.21 2.34
C GLY A 200 -0.30 -1.21 2.12
N TYR A 201 -0.06 -0.07 1.47
CA TYR A 201 -1.07 0.94 1.19
C TYR A 201 -1.09 1.28 -0.30
N GLY A 202 -2.28 1.28 -0.90
CA GLY A 202 -2.43 1.45 -2.35
C GLY A 202 -1.73 0.34 -3.13
N GLU A 203 -1.01 0.71 -4.16
CA GLU A 203 -0.26 -0.20 -5.04
C GLU A 203 1.23 -0.32 -4.63
N GLY A 204 1.64 0.24 -3.49
CA GLY A 204 3.05 0.29 -3.09
C GLY A 204 3.92 1.20 -3.98
N ALA A 205 3.29 2.08 -4.73
CA ALA A 205 3.94 3.07 -5.58
C ALA A 205 3.17 4.39 -5.55
N VAL A 206 3.85 5.49 -5.78
CA VAL A 206 3.26 6.83 -5.90
C VAL A 206 3.82 7.55 -7.12
N MET A 207 2.99 8.33 -7.77
CA MET A 207 3.41 9.35 -8.71
C MET A 207 3.80 10.61 -7.94
N ALA A 208 5.01 11.07 -8.09
CA ALA A 208 5.52 12.21 -7.37
C ALA A 208 5.26 13.51 -8.13
N VAL A 209 4.61 14.44 -7.44
CA VAL A 209 4.27 15.77 -7.96
C VAL A 209 4.86 16.86 -7.07
N PRO A 210 6.16 17.15 -7.18
CA PRO A 210 6.87 18.02 -6.23
C PRO A 210 6.28 19.42 -6.06
N ALA A 211 5.67 19.98 -7.09
CA ALA A 211 5.04 21.29 -6.97
C ALA A 211 3.76 21.28 -6.10
N HIS A 212 3.17 20.10 -5.83
CA HIS A 212 1.85 19.97 -5.21
C HIS A 212 1.78 18.92 -4.08
N ASP A 213 2.89 18.29 -3.70
CA ASP A 213 3.01 17.43 -2.49
C ASP A 213 4.32 17.78 -1.77
N GLU A 214 4.23 18.10 -0.47
CA GLU A 214 5.38 18.55 0.31
C GLU A 214 6.46 17.47 0.48
N ARG A 215 6.07 16.21 0.59
CA ARG A 215 7.02 15.08 0.70
C ARG A 215 7.81 14.92 -0.59
N ASP A 216 7.11 15.04 -1.73
CA ASP A 216 7.72 14.95 -3.05
C ASP A 216 8.61 16.15 -3.32
N PHE A 217 8.19 17.35 -2.84
CA PHE A 217 8.98 18.58 -2.95
C PHE A 217 10.31 18.49 -2.19
N GLU A 218 10.27 18.04 -0.92
CA GLU A 218 11.47 17.84 -0.12
C GLU A 218 12.39 16.79 -0.76
N PHE A 219 11.81 15.72 -1.29
CA PHE A 219 12.55 14.67 -2.00
C PHE A 219 13.21 15.21 -3.28
N ALA A 220 12.44 15.92 -4.11
CA ALA A 220 12.93 16.51 -5.36
C ALA A 220 14.07 17.50 -5.11
N LYS A 221 13.95 18.35 -4.09
CA LYS A 221 15.04 19.29 -3.70
C LYS A 221 16.30 18.53 -3.24
N LYS A 222 16.14 17.45 -2.46
CA LYS A 222 17.28 16.67 -1.97
C LYS A 222 18.05 15.97 -3.09
N PHE A 223 17.34 15.47 -4.10
CA PHE A 223 17.92 14.67 -5.18
C PHE A 223 18.04 15.40 -6.52
N ASP A 224 17.85 16.72 -6.51
CA ASP A 224 17.97 17.61 -7.68
C ASP A 224 17.07 17.14 -8.86
N LEU A 225 15.79 16.86 -8.55
CA LEU A 225 14.78 16.44 -9.51
C LEU A 225 13.92 17.61 -9.95
N ASP A 226 13.35 17.52 -11.16
CA ASP A 226 12.49 18.55 -11.74
C ASP A 226 11.27 18.83 -10.86
N ILE A 227 10.87 20.09 -10.75
CA ILE A 227 9.66 20.56 -10.10
C ILE A 227 8.83 21.33 -11.12
N ILE A 228 7.69 20.76 -11.51
CA ILE A 228 6.81 21.33 -12.56
C ILE A 228 5.48 21.74 -11.93
N LYS A 229 5.21 23.04 -11.90
CA LYS A 229 3.93 23.60 -11.46
C LYS A 229 2.83 23.31 -12.50
N VAL A 230 1.73 22.71 -12.06
CA VAL A 230 0.54 22.42 -12.89
C VAL A 230 -0.75 22.97 -12.32
N ILE A 231 -0.73 23.48 -11.11
CA ILE A 231 -1.82 24.27 -10.50
C ILE A 231 -1.25 25.61 -10.06
N GLU A 232 -1.86 26.68 -10.56
CA GLU A 232 -1.49 28.05 -10.20
C GLU A 232 -2.28 28.49 -8.96
N LYS A 233 -1.57 29.13 -8.02
CA LYS A 233 -2.20 29.71 -6.81
C LYS A 233 -3.19 30.81 -7.23
N PRO A 234 -4.25 31.05 -6.44
CA PRO A 234 -5.08 32.24 -6.59
C PRO A 234 -4.25 33.53 -6.52
N GLU A 235 -4.65 34.58 -7.25
CA GLU A 235 -3.91 35.85 -7.37
C GLU A 235 -3.68 36.59 -6.03
N ASP A 236 -4.53 36.33 -5.03
CA ASP A 236 -4.44 36.90 -3.68
C ASP A 236 -3.41 36.21 -2.78
N MET A 237 -2.83 35.09 -3.20
CA MET A 237 -1.77 34.39 -2.47
C MET A 237 -0.38 34.81 -2.95
N VAL A 238 0.55 34.92 -1.98
CA VAL A 238 1.96 35.21 -2.30
C VAL A 238 2.53 34.06 -3.13
N ASP A 239 3.07 34.39 -4.30
CA ASP A 239 3.80 33.41 -5.11
C ASP A 239 5.23 33.30 -4.55
N ASP A 240 5.43 32.31 -3.72
CA ASP A 240 6.71 31.86 -3.21
C ASP A 240 7.08 30.53 -3.83
N ASP A 241 8.34 30.15 -3.84
CA ASP A 241 8.84 28.87 -4.36
C ASP A 241 8.42 27.66 -3.49
N SER A 242 7.38 27.80 -2.68
CA SER A 242 6.87 26.72 -1.84
C SER A 242 5.93 25.78 -2.59
N CYS A 243 5.82 24.55 -2.10
CA CYS A 243 4.82 23.59 -2.55
C CYS A 243 3.41 24.13 -2.29
N TYR A 244 2.50 23.94 -3.26
CA TYR A 244 1.10 24.36 -3.16
C TYR A 244 0.15 23.20 -3.33
N HIS A 245 -0.61 22.87 -2.30
CA HIS A 245 -1.55 21.71 -2.30
C HIS A 245 -3.01 22.10 -2.56
N GLY A 246 -3.30 23.41 -2.72
CA GLY A 246 -4.66 23.92 -2.86
C GLY A 246 -5.26 23.70 -4.25
N GLU A 247 -6.48 24.21 -4.37
CA GLU A 247 -7.18 24.31 -5.65
C GLU A 247 -6.77 25.58 -6.39
N GLY A 248 -6.81 25.56 -7.71
CA GLY A 248 -6.41 26.71 -8.51
C GLY A 248 -6.67 26.52 -9.99
N VAL A 249 -5.97 27.29 -10.82
CA VAL A 249 -6.08 27.20 -12.28
C VAL A 249 -5.03 26.22 -12.79
N VAL A 250 -5.45 25.31 -13.66
CA VAL A 250 -4.57 24.32 -14.28
C VAL A 250 -3.69 24.99 -15.33
N VAL A 251 -2.38 24.73 -15.25
CA VAL A 251 -1.34 25.22 -16.17
C VAL A 251 -0.41 24.07 -16.57
N ASN A 252 0.35 24.22 -17.66
CA ASN A 252 1.32 23.22 -18.16
C ASN A 252 0.72 21.82 -18.39
N SER A 253 -0.60 21.73 -18.62
CA SER A 253 -1.40 20.49 -18.71
C SER A 253 -2.14 20.35 -20.05
N GLY A 254 -1.56 20.86 -21.14
CA GLY A 254 -2.11 20.72 -22.51
C GLY A 254 -3.49 21.37 -22.67
N GLU A 255 -4.46 20.58 -23.13
CA GLU A 255 -5.84 21.05 -23.38
C GLU A 255 -6.62 21.42 -22.12
N PHE A 256 -6.15 21.02 -20.95
CA PHE A 256 -6.79 21.32 -19.66
C PHE A 256 -6.37 22.68 -19.08
N ASN A 257 -5.43 23.39 -19.72
CA ASN A 257 -4.95 24.70 -19.27
C ASN A 257 -6.07 25.72 -19.14
N GLY A 258 -6.01 26.56 -18.10
CA GLY A 258 -6.95 27.67 -17.87
C GLY A 258 -8.26 27.24 -17.19
N GLN A 259 -8.47 25.97 -16.93
CA GLN A 259 -9.64 25.45 -16.22
C GLN A 259 -9.36 25.35 -14.71
N LYS A 260 -10.38 25.29 -13.90
CA LYS A 260 -10.24 25.04 -12.46
C LYS A 260 -9.85 23.58 -12.19
N SER A 261 -8.95 23.36 -11.27
CA SER A 261 -8.47 22.02 -10.93
C SER A 261 -9.58 21.06 -10.49
N GLU A 262 -10.59 21.56 -9.77
CA GLU A 262 -11.76 20.78 -9.35
C GLU A 262 -12.56 20.25 -10.55
N ASP A 263 -12.81 21.11 -11.55
CA ASP A 263 -13.61 20.78 -12.74
C ASP A 263 -12.87 19.85 -13.71
N VAL A 264 -11.53 19.89 -13.69
CA VAL A 264 -10.65 19.11 -14.58
C VAL A 264 -10.50 17.66 -14.11
N ARG A 265 -10.69 17.36 -12.83
CA ARG A 265 -10.47 16.00 -12.30
C ARG A 265 -11.28 14.93 -13.01
N GLU A 266 -12.58 15.18 -13.20
CA GLU A 266 -13.46 14.25 -13.92
C GLU A 266 -13.10 14.14 -15.41
N GLN A 267 -12.69 15.24 -16.03
CA GLN A 267 -12.28 15.24 -17.42
C GLN A 267 -10.98 14.45 -17.64
N ILE A 268 -9.99 14.64 -16.75
CA ILE A 268 -8.73 13.89 -16.80
C ILE A 268 -8.97 12.41 -16.48
N LEU A 269 -9.87 12.10 -15.55
CA LEU A 269 -10.23 10.72 -15.27
C LEU A 269 -10.86 10.05 -16.52
N SER A 270 -11.82 10.70 -17.16
CA SER A 270 -12.42 10.20 -18.42
C SER A 270 -11.36 10.03 -19.52
N TRP A 271 -10.47 10.98 -19.67
CA TRP A 271 -9.38 10.91 -20.62
C TRP A 271 -8.41 9.74 -20.35
N LEU A 272 -8.09 9.48 -19.06
CA LEU A 272 -7.27 8.32 -18.63
C LEU A 272 -7.96 6.99 -18.97
N GLU A 273 -9.28 6.90 -18.78
CA GLU A 273 -10.06 5.72 -19.12
C GLU A 273 -10.12 5.49 -20.65
N GLU A 274 -10.39 6.53 -21.41
CA GLU A 274 -10.44 6.48 -22.90
C GLU A 274 -9.08 6.10 -23.51
N SER A 275 -7.99 6.61 -22.95
CA SER A 275 -6.62 6.29 -23.40
C SER A 275 -6.13 4.92 -22.93
N GLY A 276 -6.84 4.26 -22.01
CA GLY A 276 -6.42 3.01 -21.39
C GLY A 276 -5.21 3.14 -20.46
N ALA A 277 -4.92 4.39 -20.01
CA ALA A 277 -3.81 4.70 -19.11
C ALA A 277 -4.21 4.70 -17.63
N GLY A 278 -5.51 4.60 -17.33
CA GLY A 278 -6.00 4.58 -15.96
C GLY A 278 -7.49 4.29 -15.87
N ARG A 279 -8.01 4.32 -14.65
CA ARG A 279 -9.43 4.13 -14.37
C ARG A 279 -9.81 4.75 -13.04
N SER A 280 -11.10 4.97 -12.82
CA SER A 280 -11.64 5.32 -11.51
C SER A 280 -11.38 4.20 -10.50
N LYS A 281 -10.99 4.57 -9.28
CA LYS A 281 -10.74 3.62 -8.19
C LYS A 281 -11.09 4.20 -6.85
N THR A 282 -11.76 3.39 -6.04
CA THR A 282 -11.98 3.66 -4.61
C THR A 282 -11.02 2.79 -3.79
N THR A 283 -10.37 3.39 -2.81
CA THR A 283 -9.48 2.71 -1.86
C THR A 283 -9.89 3.02 -0.43
N TYR A 284 -9.42 2.20 0.53
CA TYR A 284 -9.69 2.37 1.95
C TYR A 284 -8.37 2.28 2.74
N LYS A 285 -8.25 3.05 3.83
CA LYS A 285 -7.17 2.87 4.82
C LYS A 285 -7.33 1.57 5.59
N MET A 286 -8.59 1.18 5.85
CA MET A 286 -8.93 -0.09 6.48
C MET A 286 -8.37 -1.24 5.64
N ARG A 287 -7.69 -2.18 6.29
CA ARG A 287 -7.10 -3.36 5.65
C ARG A 287 -7.84 -4.61 6.10
N ASP A 288 -7.80 -5.65 5.26
CA ASP A 288 -8.35 -6.95 5.61
C ASP A 288 -7.67 -7.53 6.85
N TRP A 289 -8.43 -8.20 7.66
CA TRP A 289 -7.98 -8.69 8.96
C TRP A 289 -7.15 -9.97 8.82
N LEU A 290 -5.87 -9.90 9.19
CA LEU A 290 -4.98 -11.06 9.31
C LEU A 290 -5.40 -11.90 10.52
N ILE A 291 -5.87 -13.12 10.28
CA ILE A 291 -6.41 -14.01 11.32
C ILE A 291 -5.46 -15.14 11.71
N SER A 292 -4.57 -15.58 10.83
CA SER A 292 -3.66 -16.68 11.11
C SER A 292 -2.52 -16.28 12.06
N ARG A 293 -2.20 -17.19 12.99
CA ARG A 293 -1.09 -17.06 13.92
C ARG A 293 -0.44 -18.44 14.11
N GLN A 294 0.88 -18.47 14.24
CA GLN A 294 1.66 -19.67 14.51
C GLN A 294 1.67 -19.92 16.03
N ARG A 295 0.53 -20.32 16.57
CA ARG A 295 0.33 -20.61 17.99
C ARG A 295 -0.38 -21.94 18.13
N TYR A 296 0.06 -22.75 19.11
CA TYR A 296 -0.63 -24.02 19.40
C TYR A 296 -2.06 -23.77 19.93
N TRP A 297 -2.19 -22.87 20.92
CA TRP A 297 -3.48 -22.52 21.48
C TRP A 297 -4.26 -21.58 20.56
N GLY A 298 -5.39 -22.06 20.12
CA GLY A 298 -6.30 -21.36 19.23
C GLY A 298 -7.22 -22.31 18.49
N CYS A 299 -8.09 -21.76 17.64
CA CYS A 299 -8.97 -22.53 16.80
C CYS A 299 -8.24 -22.88 15.48
N PRO A 300 -7.99 -24.18 15.18
CA PRO A 300 -7.40 -24.56 13.89
C PRO A 300 -8.24 -24.09 12.72
N ILE A 301 -7.60 -23.57 11.69
CA ILE A 301 -8.25 -23.21 10.42
C ILE A 301 -8.62 -24.52 9.69
N PRO A 302 -9.91 -24.75 9.36
CA PRO A 302 -10.38 -26.02 8.83
C PRO A 302 -10.12 -26.17 7.32
N ILE A 303 -8.85 -26.06 6.93
CA ILE A 303 -8.35 -26.22 5.56
C ILE A 303 -7.27 -27.30 5.55
N ALA A 304 -7.37 -28.24 4.63
CA ALA A 304 -6.32 -29.18 4.28
C ALA A 304 -5.65 -28.76 2.98
N TYR A 305 -4.39 -29.12 2.81
CA TYR A 305 -3.63 -28.89 1.58
C TYR A 305 -3.27 -30.24 0.96
N ASP A 306 -3.45 -30.37 -0.35
CA ASP A 306 -2.96 -31.53 -1.09
C ASP A 306 -1.46 -31.39 -1.41
N LYS A 307 -0.92 -32.39 -2.12
CA LYS A 307 0.50 -32.44 -2.48
C LYS A 307 0.96 -31.27 -3.37
N ASP A 308 0.02 -30.68 -4.09
CA ASP A 308 0.25 -29.56 -5.01
C ASP A 308 -0.01 -28.21 -4.29
N GLY A 309 -0.31 -28.23 -2.99
CA GLY A 309 -0.58 -27.05 -2.17
C GLY A 309 -2.00 -26.47 -2.37
N LYS A 310 -2.88 -27.18 -3.08
CA LYS A 310 -4.26 -26.74 -3.29
C LYS A 310 -5.08 -26.88 -2.01
N GLU A 311 -5.90 -25.88 -1.76
CA GLU A 311 -6.75 -25.77 -0.58
C GLU A 311 -8.02 -26.64 -0.69
N HIS A 312 -8.31 -27.36 0.38
CA HIS A 312 -9.52 -28.17 0.53
C HIS A 312 -10.19 -27.84 1.84
N LEU A 313 -11.43 -27.34 1.75
CA LEU A 313 -12.23 -27.04 2.91
C LEU A 313 -12.66 -28.34 3.60
N ILE A 314 -12.32 -28.51 4.88
CA ILE A 314 -12.72 -29.70 5.66
C ILE A 314 -14.24 -29.81 5.69
N PRO A 315 -14.85 -30.98 5.37
CA PRO A 315 -16.29 -31.20 5.42
C PRO A 315 -16.91 -30.89 6.79
N GLU A 316 -18.16 -30.45 6.82
CA GLU A 316 -18.83 -30.05 8.06
C GLU A 316 -19.01 -31.20 9.06
N ASP A 317 -19.26 -32.37 8.59
CA ASP A 317 -19.41 -33.60 9.38
C ASP A 317 -18.09 -34.06 10.02
N GLN A 318 -16.95 -33.54 9.54
CA GLN A 318 -15.60 -33.80 10.12
C GLN A 318 -15.19 -32.75 11.12
N LEU A 319 -16.02 -31.76 11.44
CA LEU A 319 -15.73 -30.77 12.45
C LEU A 319 -16.06 -31.29 13.87
N PRO A 320 -15.29 -30.94 14.89
CA PRO A 320 -14.14 -29.99 14.87
C PRO A 320 -12.83 -30.66 14.46
N VAL A 321 -12.01 -29.93 13.69
CA VAL A 321 -10.58 -30.22 13.58
C VAL A 321 -9.95 -29.94 14.93
N MET A 322 -9.41 -30.94 15.58
CA MET A 322 -8.82 -30.82 16.91
C MET A 322 -7.35 -30.44 16.86
N LEU A 323 -6.87 -29.80 17.91
CA LEU A 323 -5.43 -29.58 18.10
C LEU A 323 -4.71 -30.94 18.22
N PRO A 324 -3.51 -31.09 17.61
CA PRO A 324 -2.70 -32.29 17.81
C PRO A 324 -2.27 -32.43 19.27
N THR A 325 -2.09 -33.66 19.74
CA THR A 325 -1.51 -33.89 21.05
C THR A 325 0.01 -33.72 20.95
N LEU A 326 0.55 -32.76 21.69
CA LEU A 326 1.97 -32.47 21.73
C LEU A 326 2.54 -32.78 23.11
N SER A 327 3.76 -33.29 23.14
CA SER A 327 4.53 -33.50 24.37
C SER A 327 5.35 -32.27 24.77
N ASP A 328 5.65 -31.39 23.83
CA ASP A 328 6.36 -30.11 24.02
C ASP A 328 5.65 -29.00 23.21
N PHE A 329 5.57 -27.81 23.78
CA PHE A 329 4.92 -26.63 23.20
C PHE A 329 5.94 -25.57 22.76
N LYS A 330 7.22 -25.93 22.71
CA LYS A 330 8.24 -25.02 22.20
C LYS A 330 8.06 -24.82 20.70
N PRO A 331 8.37 -23.61 20.20
CA PRO A 331 8.39 -23.36 18.76
C PRO A 331 9.35 -24.32 18.06
N ASP A 332 8.93 -24.88 16.93
CA ASP A 332 9.74 -25.75 16.08
C ASP A 332 10.48 -24.89 15.05
N ASP A 333 11.65 -25.37 14.58
CA ASP A 333 12.46 -24.73 13.54
C ASP A 333 12.00 -25.11 12.10
N SER A 334 10.89 -25.84 11.96
CA SER A 334 10.36 -26.32 10.69
C SER A 334 9.56 -25.25 9.93
#